data_0760d678b4f4cfd6888031a801a9de6a
#
_entry.id   0760d678b4f4cfd6888031a801a9de6a
#
_cell.length_a   1.000
_cell.length_b   1.000
_cell.length_c   1.000
_cell.angle_alpha   90.00
_cell.angle_beta   90.00
_cell.angle_gamma   90.00
#
_symmetry.space_group_name_H-M   'P 1'
#
loop_
_entity.id
_entity.type
_entity.pdbx_description
1 polymer ?
#
loop_
_entity_poly.entity_id
_entity_poly.type
_entity_poly.pdbx_seq_one_letter_code
_entity_poly.pdbx_strand_id
1 'polypeptide(L)'
;ATHEPVEQLAMLRTIPNLSVYRPGDHKELIGSWNEILANASPSAIILPRGHVEVQEFTNPAGIEYGGYIISEVKKSLDVILIATGSEVSYAMELKEELMKNYIEARVVSMPNIKNFLNQDKEYQNEVLPKGYKKVVLEFSNDPTWYRLLEADDDFIGVNTYGKSGDEEDILKELELDLPSLVIRIKNNL
;
A
#
# COMPACT_ATOMS: atom_id res chain seq x y z
N ALA A 1 11.69 -8.17 21.11
CA ALA A 1 10.52 -7.71 20.38
C ALA A 1 9.29 -8.52 20.82
N THR A 2 8.46 -7.97 21.68
CA THR A 2 7.25 -8.65 22.18
C THR A 2 5.96 -8.05 21.63
N HIS A 3 6.05 -6.94 20.86
CA HIS A 3 4.90 -6.16 20.40
C HIS A 3 5.01 -5.71 18.95
N GLU A 4 5.81 -6.41 18.15
CA GLU A 4 6.11 -6.05 16.75
C GLU A 4 5.91 -7.25 15.82
N PRO A 5 4.75 -7.91 15.88
CA PRO A 5 4.46 -8.97 14.93
C PRO A 5 4.20 -8.37 13.55
N VAL A 6 4.54 -9.09 12.49
CA VAL A 6 4.45 -8.66 11.09
C VAL A 6 3.38 -9.45 10.30
N GLU A 7 2.71 -10.42 10.95
CA GLU A 7 1.80 -11.37 10.31
C GLU A 7 0.31 -11.07 10.54
N GLN A 8 -0.06 -10.10 11.38
CA GLN A 8 -1.47 -9.89 11.74
C GLN A 8 -2.34 -9.53 10.55
N LEU A 9 -1.82 -8.72 9.62
CA LEU A 9 -2.58 -8.34 8.43
C LEU A 9 -2.93 -9.57 7.59
N ALA A 10 -1.95 -10.43 7.37
CA ALA A 10 -2.16 -11.71 6.69
C ALA A 10 -3.21 -12.56 7.39
N MET A 11 -3.09 -12.75 8.71
CA MET A 11 -4.08 -13.48 9.50
C MET A 11 -5.49 -12.92 9.35
N LEU A 12 -5.67 -11.62 9.51
CA LEU A 12 -6.99 -10.99 9.40
C LEU A 12 -7.57 -11.13 7.99
N ARG A 13 -6.75 -10.96 6.96
CA ARG A 13 -7.18 -11.07 5.56
C ARG A 13 -7.53 -12.51 5.14
N THR A 14 -7.09 -13.52 5.89
CA THR A 14 -7.48 -14.92 5.66
C THR A 14 -8.80 -15.32 6.30
N ILE A 15 -9.35 -14.53 7.24
CA ILE A 15 -10.62 -14.83 7.90
C ILE A 15 -11.78 -14.68 6.90
N PRO A 16 -12.57 -15.74 6.66
CA PRO A 16 -13.72 -15.66 5.77
C PRO A 16 -14.71 -14.56 6.19
N ASN A 17 -15.20 -13.81 5.22
CA ASN A 17 -16.17 -12.72 5.40
C ASN A 17 -15.69 -11.50 6.19
N LEU A 18 -14.49 -11.50 6.75
CA LEU A 18 -13.92 -10.31 7.36
C LEU A 18 -13.43 -9.34 6.27
N SER A 19 -13.84 -8.08 6.37
CA SER A 19 -13.28 -6.99 5.56
C SER A 19 -12.20 -6.26 6.37
N VAL A 20 -11.00 -6.14 5.82
CA VAL A 20 -9.88 -5.49 6.49
C VAL A 20 -9.57 -4.18 5.78
N TYR A 21 -9.70 -3.09 6.51
CA TYR A 21 -9.41 -1.74 6.05
C TYR A 21 -8.13 -1.23 6.71
N ARG A 22 -7.24 -0.69 5.91
CA ARG A 22 -6.00 -0.06 6.36
C ARG A 22 -5.89 1.33 5.73
N PRO A 23 -6.62 2.34 6.26
CA PRO A 23 -6.64 3.68 5.71
C PRO A 23 -5.29 4.38 5.88
N GLY A 24 -4.87 5.13 4.86
CA GLY A 24 -3.62 5.88 4.83
C GLY A 24 -3.70 7.22 5.58
N ASP A 25 -4.90 7.77 5.74
CA ASP A 25 -5.12 9.02 6.49
C ASP A 25 -6.56 9.10 7.03
N HIS A 26 -6.92 10.25 7.62
CA HIS A 26 -8.25 10.44 8.20
C HIS A 26 -9.36 10.49 7.13
N LYS A 27 -9.10 10.94 5.90
CA LYS A 27 -10.11 10.95 4.83
C LYS A 27 -10.47 9.51 4.45
N GLU A 28 -9.47 8.66 4.29
CA GLU A 28 -9.69 7.23 4.04
C GLU A 28 -10.33 6.54 5.24
N LEU A 29 -10.02 6.97 6.48
CA LEU A 29 -10.68 6.45 7.67
C LEU A 29 -12.19 6.77 7.66
N ILE A 30 -12.58 7.99 7.30
CA ILE A 30 -13.99 8.37 7.14
C ILE A 30 -14.65 7.50 6.07
N GLY A 31 -14.02 7.32 4.91
CA GLY A 31 -14.51 6.44 3.85
C GLY A 31 -14.66 4.99 4.32
N SER A 32 -13.70 4.48 5.06
CA SER A 32 -13.74 3.12 5.63
C SER A 32 -14.93 2.92 6.59
N TRP A 33 -15.20 3.90 7.45
CA TRP A 33 -16.38 3.86 8.32
C TRP A 33 -17.68 3.88 7.53
N ASN A 34 -17.77 4.72 6.48
CA ASN A 34 -18.97 4.77 5.63
C ASN A 34 -19.23 3.40 4.98
N GLU A 35 -18.20 2.76 4.43
CA GLU A 35 -18.29 1.44 3.82
C GLU A 35 -18.71 0.35 4.84
N ILE A 36 -18.12 0.34 6.02
CA ILE A 36 -18.45 -0.61 7.07
C ILE A 36 -19.90 -0.51 7.51
N LEU A 37 -20.39 0.71 7.70
CA LEU A 37 -21.78 0.95 8.12
C LEU A 37 -22.79 0.62 7.01
N ALA A 38 -22.41 0.85 5.75
CA ALA A 38 -23.27 0.53 4.60
C ALA A 38 -23.39 -0.98 4.35
N ASN A 39 -22.34 -1.74 4.56
CA ASN A 39 -22.28 -3.16 4.16
C ASN A 39 -22.63 -4.15 5.29
N ALA A 40 -22.75 -3.69 6.54
CA ALA A 40 -23.15 -4.50 7.70
C ALA A 40 -22.42 -5.88 7.81
N SER A 41 -21.16 -5.94 7.42
CA SER A 41 -20.32 -7.14 7.48
C SER A 41 -19.24 -7.01 8.56
N PRO A 42 -18.75 -8.11 9.15
CA PRO A 42 -17.61 -8.07 10.06
C PRO A 42 -16.44 -7.35 9.42
N SER A 43 -15.88 -6.38 10.15
CA SER A 43 -14.80 -5.53 9.61
C SER A 43 -13.76 -5.23 10.67
N ALA A 44 -12.51 -5.10 10.23
CA ALA A 44 -11.39 -4.64 11.03
C ALA A 44 -10.79 -3.38 10.39
N ILE A 45 -10.56 -2.35 11.19
CA ILE A 45 -9.82 -1.16 10.78
C ILE A 45 -8.47 -1.19 11.49
N ILE A 46 -7.39 -1.14 10.73
CA ILE A 46 -6.02 -1.15 11.23
C ILE A 46 -5.45 0.26 11.08
N LEU A 47 -5.13 0.86 12.20
CA LEU A 47 -4.63 2.24 12.27
C LEU A 47 -3.16 2.25 12.70
N PRO A 48 -2.36 3.20 12.21
CA PRO A 48 -1.00 3.42 12.70
C PRO A 48 -1.03 3.93 14.15
N ARG A 49 0.02 3.65 14.90
CA ARG A 49 0.21 4.20 16.27
C ARG A 49 0.72 5.64 16.24
N GLY A 50 1.48 5.96 15.23
CA GLY A 50 2.06 7.28 15.04
C GLY A 50 1.14 8.26 14.34
N HIS A 51 1.62 9.47 14.17
CA HIS A 51 0.97 10.49 13.37
C HIS A 51 1.13 10.14 11.89
N VAL A 52 0.06 10.33 11.12
CA VAL A 52 0.08 10.23 9.65
C VAL A 52 -0.40 11.54 9.08
N GLU A 53 0.37 12.07 8.15
CA GLU A 53 -0.01 13.29 7.44
C GLU A 53 -1.16 13.03 6.48
N VAL A 54 -2.04 14.04 6.39
CA VAL A 54 -3.15 14.02 5.44
C VAL A 54 -2.61 14.20 4.04
N GLN A 55 -2.85 13.23 3.19
CA GLN A 55 -2.47 13.33 1.79
C GLN A 55 -3.49 14.18 1.02
N GLU A 56 -3.00 15.10 0.19
CA GLU A 56 -3.87 16.01 -0.56
C GLU A 56 -4.85 15.24 -1.46
N PHE A 57 -4.39 14.16 -2.06
CA PHE A 57 -5.11 13.41 -3.11
C PHE A 57 -5.90 12.20 -2.62
N THR A 58 -5.88 11.89 -1.32
CA THR A 58 -6.74 10.82 -0.78
C THR A 58 -8.21 11.24 -0.82
N ASN A 59 -9.08 10.27 -1.09
CA ASN A 59 -10.50 10.50 -1.29
C ASN A 59 -11.34 9.47 -0.54
N PRO A 60 -12.25 9.88 0.37
CA PRO A 60 -13.15 8.96 1.06
C PRO A 60 -13.98 8.08 0.12
N ALA A 61 -14.39 8.60 -1.05
CA ALA A 61 -15.16 7.84 -2.02
C ALA A 61 -14.36 6.73 -2.72
N GLY A 62 -13.02 6.83 -2.74
CA GLY A 62 -12.17 5.78 -3.30
C GLY A 62 -12.17 4.47 -2.52
N ILE A 63 -12.65 4.50 -1.26
CA ILE A 63 -12.64 3.34 -0.37
C ILE A 63 -13.63 2.25 -0.83
N GLU A 64 -14.74 2.61 -1.44
CA GLU A 64 -15.72 1.65 -1.97
C GLU A 64 -15.11 0.71 -3.01
N TYR A 65 -14.13 1.20 -3.78
CA TYR A 65 -13.41 0.42 -4.79
C TYR A 65 -12.30 -0.45 -4.19
N GLY A 66 -11.90 -0.21 -2.96
CA GLY A 66 -10.86 -0.94 -2.24
C GLY A 66 -9.43 -0.53 -2.60
N GLY A 67 -9.21 0.06 -3.76
CA GLY A 67 -7.95 0.63 -4.22
C GLY A 67 -8.18 1.61 -5.36
N TYR A 68 -7.44 2.72 -5.38
CA TYR A 68 -7.62 3.78 -6.36
C TYR A 68 -6.33 4.61 -6.56
N ILE A 69 -6.24 5.28 -7.70
CA ILE A 69 -5.08 6.12 -8.02
C ILE A 69 -5.14 7.42 -7.20
N ILE A 70 -4.11 7.69 -6.42
CA ILE A 70 -3.96 8.95 -5.67
C ILE A 70 -2.99 9.91 -6.34
N SER A 71 -2.08 9.41 -7.16
CA SER A 71 -1.15 10.25 -7.91
C SER A 71 -0.80 9.61 -9.25
N GLU A 72 -1.14 10.31 -10.32
CA GLU A 72 -0.91 9.89 -11.69
C GLU A 72 0.39 10.51 -12.26
N VAL A 73 0.92 9.95 -13.34
CA VAL A 73 2.05 10.48 -14.08
C VAL A 73 1.59 11.44 -15.19
N LYS A 74 2.46 12.37 -15.56
CA LYS A 74 2.20 13.32 -16.67
C LYS A 74 2.76 12.87 -18.02
N LYS A 75 3.65 11.87 -17.98
CA LYS A 75 4.38 11.35 -19.15
C LYS A 75 4.19 9.83 -19.25
N SER A 76 5.23 9.11 -19.67
CA SER A 76 5.22 7.65 -19.67
C SER A 76 5.29 7.11 -18.25
N LEU A 77 4.49 6.10 -17.96
CA LEU A 77 4.52 5.37 -16.69
C LEU A 77 5.66 4.35 -16.73
N ASP A 78 6.51 4.34 -15.70
CA ASP A 78 7.58 3.35 -15.55
C ASP A 78 7.24 2.32 -14.45
N VAL A 79 6.67 2.76 -13.33
CA VAL A 79 6.37 1.90 -12.19
C VAL A 79 5.07 2.31 -11.50
N ILE A 80 4.36 1.34 -10.93
CA ILE A 80 3.17 1.54 -10.10
C ILE A 80 3.54 1.19 -8.66
N LEU A 81 3.50 2.18 -7.78
CA LEU A 81 3.65 2.01 -6.34
C LEU A 81 2.27 1.76 -5.74
N ILE A 82 2.09 0.64 -5.07
CA ILE A 82 0.85 0.27 -4.39
C ILE A 82 1.13 0.30 -2.90
N ALA A 83 0.41 1.12 -2.16
CA ALA A 83 0.61 1.26 -0.72
C ALA A 83 -0.70 1.23 0.05
N THR A 84 -0.61 0.97 1.35
CA THR A 84 -1.77 0.95 2.24
C THR A 84 -1.36 1.42 3.63
N GLY A 85 -2.29 2.03 4.36
CA GLY A 85 -2.01 2.55 5.71
C GLY A 85 -0.94 3.63 5.71
N SER A 86 -0.07 3.62 6.70
CA SER A 86 1.03 4.59 6.84
C SER A 86 1.97 4.63 5.65
N GLU A 87 2.12 3.54 4.92
CA GLU A 87 3.02 3.46 3.77
C GLU A 87 2.49 4.23 2.55
N VAL A 88 1.26 4.76 2.58
CA VAL A 88 0.72 5.63 1.52
C VAL A 88 1.51 6.94 1.44
N SER A 89 1.77 7.60 2.58
CA SER A 89 2.63 8.80 2.61
C SER A 89 4.04 8.48 2.14
N TYR A 90 4.58 7.36 2.60
CA TYR A 90 5.91 6.89 2.23
C TYR A 90 6.04 6.60 0.73
N ALA A 91 5.00 6.05 0.10
CA ALA A 91 4.95 5.86 -1.35
C ALA A 91 4.93 7.19 -2.13
N MET A 92 4.31 8.22 -1.58
CA MET A 92 4.34 9.57 -2.18
C MET A 92 5.74 10.18 -2.10
N GLU A 93 6.43 10.04 -0.97
CA GLU A 93 7.83 10.47 -0.82
C GLU A 93 8.75 9.68 -1.77
N LEU A 94 8.57 8.36 -1.85
CA LEU A 94 9.34 7.51 -2.77
C LEU A 94 9.12 7.91 -4.24
N LYS A 95 7.90 8.27 -4.63
CA LYS A 95 7.61 8.83 -5.96
C LYS A 95 8.46 10.07 -6.26
N GLU A 96 8.56 11.01 -5.30
CA GLU A 96 9.37 12.21 -5.47
C GLU A 96 10.86 11.88 -5.63
N GLU A 97 11.38 10.91 -4.88
CA GLU A 97 12.76 10.45 -5.01
C GLU A 97 13.00 9.71 -6.35
N LEU A 98 12.06 8.90 -6.82
CA LEU A 98 12.13 8.26 -8.13
C LEU A 98 12.11 9.29 -9.26
N MET A 99 11.29 10.33 -9.17
CA MET A 99 11.22 11.41 -10.15
C MET A 99 12.55 12.15 -10.28
N LYS A 100 13.32 12.35 -9.20
CA LYS A 100 14.69 12.91 -9.24
C LYS A 100 15.66 12.01 -10.03
N ASN A 101 15.33 10.73 -10.14
CA ASN A 101 16.07 9.73 -10.91
C ASN A 101 15.47 9.48 -12.31
N TYR A 102 14.56 10.36 -12.77
CA TYR A 102 13.87 10.27 -14.06
C TYR A 102 12.99 9.02 -14.22
N ILE A 103 12.47 8.48 -13.11
CA ILE A 103 11.53 7.36 -13.06
C ILE A 103 10.15 7.91 -12.73
N GLU A 104 9.18 7.74 -13.62
CA GLU A 104 7.82 8.24 -13.46
C GLU A 104 6.95 7.16 -12.78
N ALA A 105 6.45 7.46 -11.61
CA ALA A 105 5.69 6.52 -10.79
C ALA A 105 4.23 6.97 -10.60
N ARG A 106 3.29 6.04 -10.84
CA ARG A 106 1.90 6.16 -10.36
C ARG A 106 1.86 5.71 -8.91
N VAL A 107 1.05 6.35 -8.07
CA VAL A 107 0.79 5.89 -6.70
C VAL A 107 -0.67 5.49 -6.57
N VAL A 108 -0.89 4.29 -6.04
CA VAL A 108 -2.20 3.69 -5.76
C VAL A 108 -2.33 3.48 -4.26
N SER A 109 -3.36 4.05 -3.65
CA SER A 109 -3.77 3.67 -2.30
C SER A 109 -4.65 2.44 -2.38
N MET A 110 -4.36 1.43 -1.54
CA MET A 110 -5.07 0.14 -1.51
C MET A 110 -5.59 -0.16 -0.10
N PRO A 111 -6.55 0.61 0.42
CA PRO A 111 -7.05 0.44 1.78
C PRO A 111 -7.79 -0.89 2.03
N ASN A 112 -8.32 -1.54 0.97
CA ASN A 112 -9.01 -2.83 1.11
C ASN A 112 -8.79 -3.72 -0.12
N ILE A 113 -7.82 -4.62 -0.05
CA ILE A 113 -7.47 -5.54 -1.15
C ILE A 113 -8.67 -6.38 -1.60
N LYS A 114 -9.51 -6.85 -0.66
CA LYS A 114 -10.66 -7.70 -0.96
C LYS A 114 -11.69 -6.97 -1.82
N ASN A 115 -12.01 -5.72 -1.47
CA ASN A 115 -12.93 -4.91 -2.26
C ASN A 115 -12.37 -4.63 -3.65
N PHE A 116 -11.07 -4.32 -3.77
CA PHE A 116 -10.43 -4.12 -5.06
C PHE A 116 -10.48 -5.37 -5.96
N LEU A 117 -10.19 -6.54 -5.40
CA LEU A 117 -10.25 -7.81 -6.14
C LEU A 117 -11.67 -8.18 -6.59
N ASN A 118 -12.70 -7.64 -5.95
CA ASN A 118 -14.10 -7.82 -6.31
C ASN A 118 -14.59 -6.83 -7.39
N GLN A 119 -13.82 -5.79 -7.71
CA GLN A 119 -14.15 -4.89 -8.82
C GLN A 119 -14.10 -5.64 -10.16
N ASP A 120 -14.75 -5.07 -11.17
CA ASP A 120 -14.64 -5.61 -12.51
C ASP A 120 -13.20 -5.51 -13.06
N LYS A 121 -12.94 -6.26 -14.12
CA LYS A 121 -11.60 -6.33 -14.70
C LYS A 121 -11.19 -5.06 -15.44
N GLU A 122 -12.14 -4.26 -15.87
CA GLU A 122 -11.89 -2.97 -16.51
C GLU A 122 -11.32 -1.99 -15.48
N TYR A 123 -11.97 -1.84 -14.34
CA TYR A 123 -11.48 -1.00 -13.24
C TYR A 123 -10.13 -1.49 -12.69
N GLN A 124 -10.00 -2.81 -12.44
CA GLN A 124 -8.73 -3.35 -11.96
C GLN A 124 -7.58 -3.03 -12.94
N ASN A 125 -7.83 -3.11 -14.24
CA ASN A 125 -6.81 -2.83 -15.27
C ASN A 125 -6.59 -1.32 -15.48
N GLU A 126 -7.55 -0.46 -15.21
CA GLU A 126 -7.37 0.98 -15.17
C GLU A 126 -6.40 1.37 -14.06
N VAL A 127 -6.61 0.85 -12.84
CA VAL A 127 -5.78 1.17 -11.67
C VAL A 127 -4.42 0.48 -11.74
N LEU A 128 -4.39 -0.81 -12.09
CA LEU A 128 -3.20 -1.66 -12.17
C LEU A 128 -3.06 -2.30 -13.57
N PRO A 129 -2.74 -1.50 -14.60
CA PRO A 129 -2.58 -2.02 -15.94
C PRO A 129 -1.46 -3.07 -16.02
N LYS A 130 -1.65 -4.05 -16.91
CA LYS A 130 -0.66 -5.07 -17.21
C LYS A 130 0.53 -4.49 -17.99
N GLY A 131 1.69 -5.14 -17.85
CA GLY A 131 2.88 -4.76 -18.58
C GLY A 131 3.66 -3.59 -17.97
N TYR A 132 3.24 -3.11 -16.80
CA TYR A 132 4.00 -2.16 -16.00
C TYR A 132 4.46 -2.81 -14.70
N LYS A 133 5.69 -2.52 -14.30
CA LYS A 133 6.25 -2.94 -13.02
C LYS A 133 5.37 -2.46 -11.87
N LYS A 134 4.99 -3.36 -10.96
CA LYS A 134 4.26 -3.04 -9.73
C LYS A 134 5.17 -3.28 -8.54
N VAL A 135 5.13 -2.36 -7.61
CA VAL A 135 5.87 -2.44 -6.35
C VAL A 135 4.89 -2.18 -5.22
N VAL A 136 4.67 -3.18 -4.39
CA VAL A 136 3.83 -3.06 -3.20
C VAL A 136 4.67 -2.64 -2.01
N LEU A 137 4.18 -1.67 -1.26
CA LEU A 137 4.74 -1.17 -0.01
C LEU A 137 3.75 -1.44 1.14
N GLU A 138 4.03 -2.43 1.94
CA GLU A 138 3.34 -2.71 3.20
C GLU A 138 4.32 -3.39 4.16
N PHE A 139 4.73 -2.70 5.23
CA PHE A 139 5.72 -3.19 6.18
C PHE A 139 5.15 -4.29 7.09
N SER A 140 4.68 -5.35 6.45
CA SER A 140 4.16 -6.57 7.02
C SER A 140 4.64 -7.79 6.22
N ASN A 141 4.32 -8.99 6.68
CA ASN A 141 4.51 -10.22 5.91
C ASN A 141 3.14 -10.75 5.46
N ASP A 142 2.65 -10.25 4.32
CA ASP A 142 1.33 -10.61 3.83
C ASP A 142 1.35 -11.15 2.38
N PRO A 143 1.21 -12.48 2.20
CA PRO A 143 1.19 -13.09 0.87
C PRO A 143 -0.06 -12.75 0.05
N THR A 144 -1.07 -12.08 0.62
CA THR A 144 -2.27 -11.69 -0.12
C THR A 144 -1.93 -10.79 -1.31
N TRP A 145 -0.86 -10.01 -1.21
CA TRP A 145 -0.38 -9.11 -2.25
C TRP A 145 0.00 -9.82 -3.54
N TYR A 146 0.50 -11.05 -3.49
CA TYR A 146 0.84 -11.84 -4.69
C TYR A 146 -0.35 -12.13 -5.61
N ARG A 147 -1.57 -11.87 -5.16
CA ARG A 147 -2.77 -11.96 -6.01
C ARG A 147 -2.89 -10.80 -7.01
N LEU A 148 -2.16 -9.70 -6.78
CA LEU A 148 -2.12 -8.50 -7.61
C LEU A 148 -0.84 -8.39 -8.43
N LEU A 149 0.17 -9.19 -8.10
CA LEU A 149 1.52 -9.12 -8.65
C LEU A 149 1.75 -10.18 -9.73
N GLU A 150 2.55 -9.84 -10.72
CA GLU A 150 3.09 -10.72 -11.75
C GLU A 150 4.53 -11.15 -11.37
N ALA A 151 5.15 -12.02 -12.16
CA ALA A 151 6.44 -12.63 -11.81
C ALA A 151 7.58 -11.62 -11.59
N ASP A 152 7.56 -10.52 -12.33
CA ASP A 152 8.60 -9.49 -12.27
C ASP A 152 8.25 -8.32 -11.31
N ASP A 153 7.07 -8.37 -10.67
CA ASP A 153 6.65 -7.38 -9.69
C ASP A 153 7.34 -7.62 -8.34
N ASP A 154 7.25 -6.63 -7.45
CA ASP A 154 7.94 -6.68 -6.16
C ASP A 154 7.00 -6.41 -4.98
N PHE A 155 7.17 -7.15 -3.89
CA PHE A 155 6.54 -6.88 -2.62
C PHE A 155 7.62 -6.48 -1.60
N ILE A 156 7.58 -5.23 -1.18
CA ILE A 156 8.45 -4.65 -0.17
C ILE A 156 7.74 -4.72 1.17
N GLY A 157 8.03 -5.78 1.89
CA GLY A 157 7.49 -6.08 3.21
C GLY A 157 8.57 -6.40 4.22
N VAL A 158 8.16 -6.77 5.43
CA VAL A 158 9.05 -7.22 6.51
C VAL A 158 8.84 -8.71 6.73
N ASN A 159 9.83 -9.52 6.37
CA ASN A 159 9.79 -10.98 6.46
C ASN A 159 10.61 -11.56 7.64
N THR A 160 11.03 -10.71 8.55
CA THR A 160 11.74 -11.04 9.77
C THR A 160 10.95 -10.57 10.99
N TYR A 161 11.37 -10.92 12.20
CA TYR A 161 10.81 -10.32 13.40
C TYR A 161 10.95 -8.81 13.36
N GLY A 162 9.93 -8.10 13.86
CA GLY A 162 9.98 -6.67 14.06
C GLY A 162 11.13 -6.26 15.01
N LYS A 163 11.52 -5.01 14.94
CA LYS A 163 12.61 -4.44 15.74
C LYS A 163 12.10 -3.23 16.52
N SER A 164 12.72 -3.00 17.68
CA SER A 164 12.52 -1.80 18.48
C SER A 164 13.71 -0.88 18.34
N GLY A 165 13.48 0.40 18.14
CA GLY A 165 14.52 1.41 18.01
C GLY A 165 14.00 2.68 17.36
N ASP A 166 14.91 3.53 16.94
CA ASP A 166 14.60 4.68 16.11
C ASP A 166 14.11 4.22 14.73
N GLU A 167 13.07 4.87 14.21
CA GLU A 167 12.43 4.48 12.95
C GLU A 167 13.41 4.55 11.78
N GLU A 168 14.20 5.63 11.68
CA GLU A 168 15.16 5.79 10.58
C GLU A 168 16.25 4.70 10.59
N ASP A 169 16.72 4.34 11.78
CA ASP A 169 17.74 3.30 11.93
C ASP A 169 17.19 1.92 11.55
N ILE A 170 15.93 1.63 11.94
CA ILE A 170 15.25 0.38 11.58
C ILE A 170 15.02 0.30 10.08
N LEU A 171 14.53 1.38 9.45
CA LEU A 171 14.32 1.40 8.00
C LEU A 171 15.63 1.17 7.24
N LYS A 172 16.73 1.79 7.67
CA LYS A 172 18.07 1.57 7.08
C LYS A 172 18.55 0.13 7.26
N GLU A 173 18.40 -0.43 8.47
CA GLU A 173 18.83 -1.80 8.75
C GLU A 173 18.05 -2.84 7.93
N LEU A 174 16.79 -2.57 7.64
CA LEU A 174 15.92 -3.43 6.84
C LEU A 174 15.98 -3.11 5.33
N GLU A 175 16.81 -2.15 4.91
CA GLU A 175 16.90 -1.65 3.53
C GLU A 175 15.54 -1.15 3.00
N LEU A 176 14.73 -0.58 3.88
CA LEU A 176 13.41 0.00 3.60
C LEU A 176 13.44 1.52 3.52
N ASP A 177 14.58 2.17 3.76
CA ASP A 177 14.76 3.60 3.61
C ASP A 177 14.65 4.03 2.13
N LEU A 178 14.25 5.28 1.88
CA LEU A 178 14.00 5.79 0.53
C LEU A 178 15.19 5.58 -0.44
N PRO A 179 16.46 5.87 -0.07
CA PRO A 179 17.60 5.62 -0.94
C PRO A 179 17.73 4.15 -1.34
N SER A 180 17.57 3.23 -0.41
CA SER A 180 17.63 1.78 -0.66
C SER A 180 16.52 1.33 -1.60
N LEU A 181 15.29 1.83 -1.39
CA LEU A 181 14.15 1.52 -2.24
C LEU A 181 14.30 2.08 -3.66
N VAL A 182 14.84 3.29 -3.83
CA VAL A 182 15.14 3.85 -5.15
C VAL A 182 16.13 2.97 -5.91
N ILE A 183 17.19 2.53 -5.24
CA ILE A 183 18.20 1.63 -5.85
C ILE A 183 17.56 0.30 -6.24
N ARG A 184 16.76 -0.30 -5.34
CA ARG A 184 16.07 -1.57 -5.57
C ARG A 184 15.14 -1.49 -6.78
N ILE A 185 14.30 -0.46 -6.86
CA ILE A 185 13.36 -0.27 -7.97
C ILE A 185 14.12 -0.06 -9.27
N LYS A 186 15.11 0.85 -9.27
CA LYS A 186 15.92 1.17 -10.45
C LYS A 186 16.65 -0.04 -11.05
N ASN A 187 17.11 -0.95 -10.20
CA ASN A 187 17.82 -2.17 -10.65
C ASN A 187 16.87 -3.24 -11.19
N ASN A 188 15.57 -3.10 -10.96
CA ASN A 188 14.54 -4.07 -11.33
C ASN A 188 13.57 -3.53 -12.42
N LEU A 189 13.78 -2.32 -12.94
CA LEU A 189 13.10 -1.77 -14.11
C LEU A 189 13.82 -2.19 -15.41
#